data_3646c377a7404854ee408aa8efa87c5c
#
_entry.id   3646c377a7404854ee408aa8efa87c5c
#
_cell.length_a   1.000
_cell.length_b   1.000
_cell.length_c   1.000
_cell.angle_alpha   90.00
_cell.angle_beta   90.00
_cell.angle_gamma   90.00
#
_symmetry.space_group_name_H-M   'P 1'
#
loop_
_entity.id
_entity.type
_entity.pdbx_description
1 polymer ?
#
loop_
_entity_poly.entity_id
_entity_poly.type
_entity_poly.pdbx_seq_one_letter_code
_entity_poly.pdbx_strand_id
1 'polypeptide(L)'
;MLTIMRRAVIGVLVFFSLSVFPAYSATPPKAGSVCSKQGITKTYQGKKFTCIKSGRKLVWNKGVAINKESPTPTPSPSPSPSATLTQTQSPTPTPTVPAEIPALPTSFDDLEKNFKGIPYAVWQGIQKNLSLHPSTTLRISFLFGPNTPKRYPDEWTINAVTLGSRVMGNQKQPSEVKFVQYNKTDVNWARTEAAKYVSPFRLGISFADQASEKCAGADCDGAVTNLTTDVGLVLVGVSNPVNRLNIQRFLGQNDLHEYTHAVQGMIFKGKTQSPPPVLMPCWYSEGQPQAVSIPTMAKSVEDYVDIRKGWIIESRYLLKDYEPETIRDFLSKNMKLPCDSNSSVMVFSLGYIVMDALAAIGGIDKTFDLLNGLADGMTFENSFKEVYGTSWADASAAISRAVSRIYKEYRN
;
A
#
# COMPACT_ATOMS: atom_id res chain seq x y z
N MET A 1 13.52 59.14 -6.51
CA MET A 1 14.33 58.22 -5.70
C MET A 1 13.51 56.96 -5.43
N LEU A 2 13.55 55.99 -6.36
CA LEU A 2 12.74 54.77 -6.34
C LEU A 2 13.58 53.64 -5.73
N THR A 3 13.19 53.17 -4.55
CA THR A 3 13.84 52.02 -3.87
C THR A 3 13.18 50.74 -4.36
N ILE A 4 13.89 49.97 -5.17
CA ILE A 4 13.48 48.66 -5.66
C ILE A 4 13.69 47.65 -4.56
N MET A 5 12.59 47.18 -3.93
CA MET A 5 12.61 46.01 -3.05
C MET A 5 12.71 44.73 -3.90
N ARG A 6 13.86 44.10 -3.93
CA ARG A 6 14.06 42.76 -4.44
C ARG A 6 13.42 41.80 -3.43
N ARG A 7 12.29 41.19 -3.78
CA ARG A 7 11.76 40.01 -3.07
C ARG A 7 12.53 38.79 -3.52
N ALA A 8 13.30 38.22 -2.62
CA ALA A 8 13.89 36.91 -2.80
C ALA A 8 12.77 35.87 -2.77
N VAL A 9 12.51 35.23 -3.89
CA VAL A 9 11.64 34.05 -3.98
C VAL A 9 12.48 32.87 -3.52
N ILE A 10 12.27 32.41 -2.28
CA ILE A 10 12.83 31.16 -1.78
C ILE A 10 12.00 30.04 -2.42
N GLY A 11 12.56 29.42 -3.45
CA GLY A 11 12.02 28.20 -4.02
C GLY A 11 12.18 27.05 -3.00
N VAL A 12 11.09 26.61 -2.40
CA VAL A 12 11.07 25.39 -1.58
C VAL A 12 11.12 24.20 -2.52
N LEU A 13 12.30 23.69 -2.75
CA LEU A 13 12.53 22.39 -3.39
C LEU A 13 12.07 21.31 -2.40
N VAL A 14 10.87 20.76 -2.63
CA VAL A 14 10.42 19.54 -1.98
C VAL A 14 11.17 18.37 -2.61
N PHE A 15 12.32 18.03 -2.06
CA PHE A 15 13.01 16.80 -2.39
C PHE A 15 12.23 15.61 -1.82
N PHE A 16 11.37 14.99 -2.62
CA PHE A 16 10.94 13.62 -2.38
C PHE A 16 12.10 12.68 -2.69
N SER A 17 13.06 12.63 -1.76
CA SER A 17 14.08 11.61 -1.80
C SER A 17 13.42 10.29 -1.43
N LEU A 18 13.06 9.49 -2.43
CA LEU A 18 12.78 8.07 -2.23
C LEU A 18 14.05 7.45 -1.67
N SER A 19 14.09 7.30 -0.35
CA SER A 19 15.11 6.50 0.31
C SER A 19 14.99 5.09 -0.24
N VAL A 20 15.97 4.70 -1.05
CA VAL A 20 16.16 3.32 -1.47
C VAL A 20 16.33 2.52 -0.19
N PHE A 21 15.33 1.75 0.21
CA PHE A 21 15.50 0.74 1.23
C PHE A 21 16.65 -0.15 0.75
N PRO A 22 17.66 -0.44 1.59
CA PRO A 22 18.57 -1.51 1.26
C PRO A 22 17.69 -2.76 1.16
N ALA A 23 17.47 -3.20 -0.08
CA ALA A 23 16.87 -4.48 -0.32
C ALA A 23 17.76 -5.48 0.41
N TYR A 24 17.26 -6.05 1.50
CA TYR A 24 17.80 -7.30 2.01
C TYR A 24 17.64 -8.28 0.86
N SER A 25 18.68 -8.38 0.07
CA SER A 25 18.81 -9.35 -1.00
C SER A 25 18.74 -10.72 -0.34
N ALA A 26 17.55 -11.25 -0.22
CA ALA A 26 17.37 -12.64 0.14
C ALA A 26 17.97 -13.45 -1.00
N THR A 27 19.24 -13.82 -0.85
CA THR A 27 19.96 -14.63 -1.82
C THR A 27 19.08 -15.80 -2.23
N PRO A 28 18.88 -16.02 -3.56
CA PRO A 28 18.08 -17.14 -4.05
C PRO A 28 18.55 -18.45 -3.40
N PRO A 29 17.65 -19.36 -3.02
CA PRO A 29 18.04 -20.63 -2.40
C PRO A 29 18.86 -21.41 -3.43
N LYS A 30 20.15 -21.63 -3.12
CA LYS A 30 21.05 -22.48 -3.91
C LYS A 30 21.37 -23.72 -3.10
N ALA A 31 21.28 -24.89 -3.72
CA ALA A 31 21.61 -26.15 -3.06
C ALA A 31 22.97 -26.06 -2.33
N GLY A 32 23.01 -26.43 -1.05
CA GLY A 32 24.19 -26.37 -0.22
C GLY A 32 24.52 -25.00 0.39
N SER A 33 23.87 -23.90 -0.01
CA SER A 33 24.05 -22.59 0.63
C SER A 33 23.35 -22.54 1.99
N VAL A 34 23.88 -21.73 2.91
CA VAL A 34 23.39 -21.62 4.30
C VAL A 34 21.96 -21.09 4.34
N CYS A 35 21.14 -21.63 5.23
CA CYS A 35 19.78 -21.16 5.51
C CYS A 35 19.60 -20.90 7.03
N SER A 36 18.58 -20.12 7.38
CA SER A 36 18.44 -19.56 8.71
C SER A 36 17.74 -20.45 9.74
N LYS A 37 16.82 -21.34 9.31
CA LYS A 37 16.01 -22.18 10.21
C LYS A 37 15.66 -23.49 9.54
N GLN A 38 15.86 -24.60 10.24
CA GLN A 38 15.50 -25.94 9.75
C GLN A 38 14.00 -26.02 9.46
N GLY A 39 13.66 -26.65 8.33
CA GLY A 39 12.28 -26.90 7.92
C GLY A 39 11.65 -25.76 7.11
N ILE A 40 12.21 -24.54 7.08
CA ILE A 40 11.68 -23.50 6.19
C ILE A 40 11.82 -23.91 4.73
N THR A 41 10.84 -23.53 3.92
CA THR A 41 10.84 -23.83 2.49
C THR A 41 10.83 -22.54 1.67
N LYS A 42 11.50 -22.54 0.50
CA LYS A 42 11.44 -21.48 -0.50
C LYS A 42 11.22 -22.11 -1.88
N THR A 43 10.35 -21.49 -2.67
CA THR A 43 10.15 -21.84 -4.07
C THR A 43 10.97 -20.91 -4.94
N TYR A 44 11.78 -21.46 -5.84
CA TYR A 44 12.58 -20.69 -6.78
C TYR A 44 12.75 -21.49 -8.09
N GLN A 45 12.53 -20.87 -9.23
CA GLN A 45 12.63 -21.46 -10.56
C GLN A 45 11.91 -22.82 -10.70
N GLY A 46 10.65 -22.89 -10.23
CA GLY A 46 9.84 -24.11 -10.33
C GLY A 46 10.27 -25.25 -9.41
N LYS A 47 11.18 -25.01 -8.47
CA LYS A 47 11.64 -26.00 -7.48
C LYS A 47 11.32 -25.51 -6.06
N LYS A 48 10.90 -26.43 -5.20
CA LYS A 48 10.73 -26.23 -3.76
C LYS A 48 12.00 -26.67 -3.04
N PHE A 49 12.68 -25.71 -2.42
CA PHE A 49 13.86 -25.91 -1.57
C PHE A 49 13.42 -26.00 -0.11
N THR A 50 14.03 -26.90 0.64
CA THR A 50 13.80 -27.04 2.09
C THR A 50 15.14 -26.88 2.82
N CYS A 51 15.15 -26.10 3.89
CA CYS A 51 16.31 -25.96 4.76
C CYS A 51 16.49 -27.19 5.61
N ILE A 52 17.59 -27.92 5.43
CA ILE A 52 17.90 -29.18 6.13
C ILE A 52 19.19 -29.05 6.94
N LYS A 53 19.32 -29.88 7.98
CA LYS A 53 20.56 -29.98 8.73
C LYS A 53 21.52 -30.91 7.97
N SER A 54 22.72 -30.42 7.70
CA SER A 54 23.83 -31.15 7.07
C SER A 54 25.07 -30.99 7.94
N GLY A 55 25.37 -32.02 8.73
CA GLY A 55 26.42 -31.93 9.77
C GLY A 55 26.11 -30.89 10.83
N ARG A 56 27.00 -29.91 11.01
CA ARG A 56 26.85 -28.79 11.97
C ARG A 56 26.21 -27.53 11.35
N LYS A 57 25.76 -27.57 10.09
CA LYS A 57 25.23 -26.40 9.38
C LYS A 57 23.81 -26.64 8.89
N LEU A 58 23.03 -25.57 8.75
CA LEU A 58 21.74 -25.56 8.07
C LEU A 58 21.95 -25.14 6.63
N VAL A 59 21.50 -25.94 5.66
CA VAL A 59 21.70 -25.68 4.23
C VAL A 59 20.45 -25.99 3.43
N TRP A 60 20.29 -25.31 2.28
CA TRP A 60 19.21 -25.61 1.35
C TRP A 60 19.48 -26.95 0.64
N ASN A 61 18.46 -27.81 0.56
CA ASN A 61 18.52 -29.06 -0.23
C ASN A 61 18.63 -28.76 -1.74
N LYS A 62 18.69 -29.81 -2.58
CA LYS A 62 18.78 -29.68 -4.05
C LYS A 62 17.52 -29.11 -4.73
N GLY A 63 16.44 -28.91 -3.97
CA GLY A 63 15.14 -28.49 -4.50
C GLY A 63 14.43 -29.64 -5.24
N VAL A 64 13.12 -29.75 -5.00
CA VAL A 64 12.24 -30.72 -5.67
C VAL A 64 11.42 -29.98 -6.71
N ALA A 65 11.31 -30.49 -7.92
CA ALA A 65 10.48 -29.91 -8.97
C ALA A 65 9.01 -29.91 -8.56
N ILE A 66 8.31 -28.81 -8.80
CA ILE A 66 6.87 -28.69 -8.58
C ILE A 66 6.20 -29.03 -9.91
N ASN A 67 5.74 -30.29 -10.06
CA ASN A 67 4.94 -30.69 -11.22
C ASN A 67 3.57 -30.01 -11.12
N LYS A 68 3.22 -29.22 -12.14
CA LYS A 68 1.82 -28.84 -12.40
C LYS A 68 1.13 -30.08 -12.98
N GLU A 69 0.29 -30.72 -12.20
CA GLU A 69 -0.60 -31.75 -12.72
C GLU A 69 -1.64 -31.09 -13.64
N SER A 70 -1.63 -31.54 -14.89
CA SER A 70 -2.69 -31.29 -15.87
C SER A 70 -3.72 -32.42 -15.74
N PRO A 71 -5.03 -32.14 -15.75
CA PRO A 71 -6.04 -33.20 -15.68
C PRO A 71 -6.20 -33.86 -17.06
N THR A 72 -6.09 -35.17 -17.12
CA THR A 72 -6.53 -35.97 -18.27
C THR A 72 -7.39 -37.14 -17.80
N PRO A 73 -8.46 -37.48 -18.52
CA PRO A 73 -9.49 -38.41 -18.08
C PRO A 73 -9.22 -39.86 -18.48
N THR A 74 -9.67 -40.75 -17.63
CA THR A 74 -10.24 -42.12 -17.73
C THR A 74 -10.22 -42.85 -19.12
N PRO A 75 -10.21 -44.22 -19.26
CA PRO A 75 -10.87 -45.19 -18.36
C PRO A 75 -10.13 -46.55 -18.15
N SER A 76 -10.58 -47.26 -17.13
CA SER A 76 -10.69 -48.72 -16.82
C SER A 76 -10.37 -49.75 -17.91
N PRO A 77 -9.94 -51.05 -17.62
CA PRO A 77 -10.58 -51.93 -16.66
C PRO A 77 -9.72 -52.93 -15.84
N SER A 78 -10.22 -53.31 -14.68
CA SER A 78 -10.44 -54.64 -14.10
C SER A 78 -9.29 -55.67 -13.87
N PRO A 79 -9.48 -56.66 -12.97
CA PRO A 79 -8.69 -56.78 -11.73
C PRO A 79 -7.87 -58.09 -11.67
N SER A 80 -6.93 -58.15 -10.75
CA SER A 80 -6.50 -59.45 -10.19
C SER A 80 -5.81 -59.27 -8.83
N PRO A 81 -5.80 -60.24 -7.94
CA PRO A 81 -6.06 -60.01 -6.54
C PRO A 81 -4.83 -60.07 -5.61
N SER A 82 -5.03 -59.47 -4.46
CA SER A 82 -4.52 -59.84 -3.14
C SER A 82 -3.02 -59.68 -2.83
N ALA A 83 -2.72 -58.65 -2.06
CA ALA A 83 -1.82 -58.76 -0.89
C ALA A 83 -2.34 -57.82 0.18
N THR A 84 -2.83 -58.39 1.26
CA THR A 84 -3.26 -57.71 2.48
C THR A 84 -2.05 -57.03 3.12
N LEU A 85 -1.94 -55.71 2.93
CA LEU A 85 -1.05 -54.87 3.74
C LEU A 85 -1.88 -54.21 4.82
N THR A 86 -1.54 -54.54 6.06
CA THR A 86 -2.05 -53.92 7.27
C THR A 86 -1.92 -52.38 7.17
N GLN A 87 -3.04 -51.69 7.00
CA GLN A 87 -3.09 -50.22 7.05
C GLN A 87 -2.79 -49.79 8.49
N THR A 88 -1.59 -49.25 8.70
CA THR A 88 -1.32 -48.40 9.85
C THR A 88 -2.18 -47.17 9.68
N GLN A 89 -3.21 -47.01 10.52
CA GLN A 89 -4.07 -45.85 10.52
C GLN A 89 -3.22 -44.58 10.69
N SER A 90 -3.21 -43.72 9.67
CA SER A 90 -2.68 -42.38 9.78
C SER A 90 -3.48 -41.64 10.87
N PRO A 91 -2.83 -40.92 11.79
CA PRO A 91 -3.55 -40.20 12.83
C PRO A 91 -4.56 -39.26 12.18
N THR A 92 -5.81 -39.38 12.58
CA THR A 92 -6.89 -38.46 12.20
C THR A 92 -6.44 -37.03 12.51
N PRO A 93 -6.48 -36.10 11.55
CA PRO A 93 -6.11 -34.72 11.84
C PRO A 93 -7.02 -34.22 12.97
N THR A 94 -6.41 -33.81 14.06
CA THR A 94 -7.10 -33.10 15.15
C THR A 94 -7.85 -31.94 14.55
N PRO A 95 -9.16 -31.75 14.79
CA PRO A 95 -9.90 -30.62 14.28
C PRO A 95 -9.22 -29.33 14.79
N THR A 96 -8.69 -28.55 13.85
CA THR A 96 -8.13 -27.24 14.14
C THR A 96 -9.30 -26.37 14.58
N VAL A 97 -9.36 -26.02 15.87
CA VAL A 97 -10.33 -25.05 16.38
C VAL A 97 -10.15 -23.77 15.55
N PRO A 98 -11.21 -23.23 14.94
CA PRO A 98 -11.09 -21.96 14.23
C PRO A 98 -10.47 -20.92 15.16
N ALA A 99 -9.46 -20.19 14.69
CA ALA A 99 -8.85 -19.12 15.47
C ALA A 99 -9.93 -18.14 15.89
N GLU A 100 -10.06 -17.87 17.18
CA GLU A 100 -11.05 -16.93 17.70
C GLU A 100 -10.77 -15.53 17.14
N ILE A 101 -11.77 -14.93 16.51
CA ILE A 101 -11.66 -13.58 15.98
C ILE A 101 -11.47 -12.62 17.16
N PRO A 102 -10.41 -11.79 17.18
CA PRO A 102 -10.18 -10.84 18.25
C PRO A 102 -11.34 -9.86 18.39
N ALA A 103 -11.62 -9.38 19.61
CA ALA A 103 -12.62 -8.35 19.85
C ALA A 103 -12.33 -7.11 18.99
N LEU A 104 -13.34 -6.65 18.24
CA LEU A 104 -13.21 -5.49 17.36
C LEU A 104 -13.31 -4.21 18.17
N PRO A 105 -12.52 -3.17 17.83
CA PRO A 105 -12.71 -1.84 18.43
C PRO A 105 -14.02 -1.22 17.92
N THR A 106 -14.73 -0.54 18.81
CA THR A 106 -16.01 0.12 18.52
C THR A 106 -15.95 1.63 18.71
N SER A 107 -14.94 2.11 19.42
CA SER A 107 -14.70 3.53 19.71
C SER A 107 -13.22 3.76 20.00
N PHE A 108 -12.83 5.04 20.14
CA PHE A 108 -11.47 5.39 20.57
C PHE A 108 -11.18 4.94 22.01
N ASP A 109 -12.21 4.78 22.85
CA ASP A 109 -12.03 4.38 24.25
C ASP A 109 -11.58 2.92 24.41
N ASP A 110 -12.03 2.05 23.51
CA ASP A 110 -11.67 0.62 23.52
C ASP A 110 -10.59 0.23 22.51
N LEU A 111 -10.10 1.19 21.71
CA LEU A 111 -9.16 0.96 20.63
C LEU A 111 -7.84 0.33 21.11
N GLU A 112 -7.27 0.82 22.21
CA GLU A 112 -6.05 0.25 22.79
C GLU A 112 -6.27 -1.17 23.31
N LYS A 113 -7.39 -1.45 23.95
CA LYS A 113 -7.73 -2.79 24.46
C LYS A 113 -7.91 -3.79 23.32
N ASN A 114 -8.59 -3.36 22.28
CA ASN A 114 -9.00 -4.21 21.15
C ASN A 114 -8.08 -4.05 19.93
N PHE A 115 -6.83 -3.61 20.09
CA PHE A 115 -5.92 -3.31 18.99
C PHE A 115 -5.68 -4.47 18.00
N LYS A 116 -5.78 -5.72 18.47
CA LYS A 116 -5.69 -6.94 17.61
C LYS A 116 -6.87 -7.10 16.68
N GLY A 117 -8.02 -6.53 17.03
CA GLY A 117 -9.23 -6.53 16.21
C GLY A 117 -9.23 -5.49 15.08
N ILE A 118 -8.30 -4.51 15.10
CA ILE A 118 -8.24 -3.45 14.08
C ILE A 118 -8.25 -4.02 12.65
N PRO A 119 -7.34 -4.92 12.24
CA PRO A 119 -7.35 -5.42 10.86
C PRO A 119 -8.62 -6.20 10.50
N TYR A 120 -9.24 -6.87 11.46
CA TYR A 120 -10.51 -7.57 11.22
C TYR A 120 -11.66 -6.59 10.99
N ALA A 121 -11.74 -5.50 11.75
CA ALA A 121 -12.73 -4.44 11.54
C ALA A 121 -12.56 -3.75 10.18
N VAL A 122 -11.32 -3.41 9.81
CA VAL A 122 -11.00 -2.84 8.48
C VAL A 122 -11.40 -3.79 7.36
N TRP A 123 -11.01 -5.06 7.45
CA TRP A 123 -11.37 -6.08 6.48
C TRP A 123 -12.88 -6.19 6.28
N GLN A 124 -13.65 -6.28 7.37
CA GLN A 124 -15.11 -6.32 7.30
C GLN A 124 -15.69 -5.09 6.59
N GLY A 125 -15.14 -3.89 6.87
CA GLY A 125 -15.54 -2.65 6.20
C GLY A 125 -15.27 -2.68 4.70
N ILE A 126 -14.10 -3.15 4.28
CA ILE A 126 -13.74 -3.33 2.85
C ILE A 126 -14.69 -4.31 2.17
N GLN A 127 -14.93 -5.50 2.77
CA GLN A 127 -15.84 -6.51 2.20
C GLN A 127 -17.29 -5.99 2.10
N LYS A 128 -17.73 -5.21 3.09
CA LYS A 128 -19.04 -4.55 3.04
C LYS A 128 -19.13 -3.61 1.83
N ASN A 129 -18.15 -2.74 1.61
CA ASN A 129 -18.16 -1.81 0.48
C ASN A 129 -18.10 -2.55 -0.86
N LEU A 130 -17.30 -3.61 -0.98
CA LEU A 130 -17.28 -4.47 -2.17
C LEU A 130 -18.65 -5.11 -2.47
N SER A 131 -19.40 -5.48 -1.43
CA SER A 131 -20.74 -6.05 -1.61
C SER A 131 -21.80 -5.01 -1.98
N LEU A 132 -21.68 -3.78 -1.47
CA LEU A 132 -22.57 -2.67 -1.79
C LEU A 132 -22.36 -2.14 -3.23
N HIS A 133 -21.15 -2.24 -3.74
CA HIS A 133 -20.75 -1.75 -5.06
C HIS A 133 -20.24 -2.92 -5.93
N PRO A 134 -21.11 -3.78 -6.48
CA PRO A 134 -20.69 -4.98 -7.22
C PRO A 134 -19.99 -4.70 -8.55
N SER A 135 -20.11 -3.49 -9.09
CA SER A 135 -19.51 -3.07 -10.36
C SER A 135 -19.02 -1.62 -10.31
N THR A 136 -18.26 -1.23 -11.30
CA THR A 136 -17.81 0.15 -11.53
C THR A 136 -17.93 0.53 -12.99
N THR A 137 -18.11 1.82 -13.27
CA THR A 137 -18.08 2.40 -14.63
C THR A 137 -16.76 3.06 -14.95
N LEU A 138 -15.77 2.98 -14.04
CA LEU A 138 -14.45 3.57 -14.23
C LEU A 138 -13.76 2.96 -15.45
N ARG A 139 -13.25 3.83 -16.32
CA ARG A 139 -12.38 3.44 -17.42
C ARG A 139 -10.92 3.45 -16.99
N ILE A 140 -10.19 2.40 -17.34
CA ILE A 140 -8.76 2.27 -17.04
C ILE A 140 -8.03 2.18 -18.37
N SER A 141 -7.06 3.04 -18.58
CA SER A 141 -6.29 3.09 -19.83
C SER A 141 -4.79 3.20 -19.57
N PHE A 142 -4.00 2.76 -20.53
CA PHE A 142 -2.56 2.69 -20.43
C PHE A 142 -1.91 3.41 -21.62
N LEU A 143 -0.85 4.15 -21.33
CA LEU A 143 0.08 4.70 -22.32
C LEU A 143 1.47 4.19 -21.97
N PHE A 144 2.16 3.66 -22.95
CA PHE A 144 3.51 3.12 -22.78
C PHE A 144 4.50 3.92 -23.60
N GLY A 145 5.60 4.29 -22.97
CA GLY A 145 6.74 4.88 -23.67
C GLY A 145 7.27 3.92 -24.75
N PRO A 146 7.70 4.44 -25.90
CA PRO A 146 8.09 3.61 -27.05
C PRO A 146 9.25 2.64 -26.75
N ASN A 147 10.08 2.94 -25.75
CA ASN A 147 11.21 2.10 -25.32
C ASN A 147 10.99 1.50 -23.93
N THR A 148 9.77 1.60 -23.40
CA THR A 148 9.47 1.18 -22.02
C THR A 148 8.96 -0.27 -22.02
N PRO A 149 9.62 -1.21 -21.33
CA PRO A 149 9.12 -2.56 -21.19
C PRO A 149 7.86 -2.58 -20.33
N LYS A 150 6.93 -3.50 -20.61
CA LYS A 150 5.80 -3.73 -19.71
C LYS A 150 6.28 -4.16 -18.34
N ARG A 151 5.82 -3.48 -17.29
CA ARG A 151 6.16 -3.77 -15.91
C ARG A 151 5.61 -5.14 -15.47
N TYR A 152 4.34 -5.39 -15.81
CA TYR A 152 3.59 -6.63 -15.58
C TYR A 152 2.32 -6.65 -16.45
N PRO A 153 1.54 -7.75 -16.46
CA PRO A 153 0.26 -7.81 -17.17
C PRO A 153 -0.70 -6.69 -16.73
N ASP A 154 -1.33 -6.02 -17.69
CA ASP A 154 -2.24 -4.90 -17.45
C ASP A 154 -3.44 -5.33 -16.58
N GLU A 155 -3.83 -6.62 -16.65
CA GLU A 155 -4.92 -7.21 -15.87
C GLU A 155 -4.71 -7.07 -14.36
N TRP A 156 -3.47 -7.00 -13.90
CA TRP A 156 -3.18 -6.81 -12.47
C TRP A 156 -3.56 -5.42 -12.01
N THR A 157 -3.20 -4.38 -12.78
CA THR A 157 -3.64 -3.01 -12.53
C THR A 157 -5.15 -2.88 -12.68
N ILE A 158 -5.74 -3.45 -13.74
CA ILE A 158 -7.18 -3.40 -13.99
C ILE A 158 -7.94 -4.03 -12.82
N ASN A 159 -7.52 -5.20 -12.36
CA ASN A 159 -8.16 -5.87 -11.24
C ASN A 159 -8.06 -5.04 -9.94
N ALA A 160 -6.85 -4.57 -9.60
CA ALA A 160 -6.61 -3.79 -8.39
C ALA A 160 -7.43 -2.50 -8.37
N VAL A 161 -7.39 -1.73 -9.45
CA VAL A 161 -8.09 -0.45 -9.56
C VAL A 161 -9.61 -0.64 -9.62
N THR A 162 -10.09 -1.70 -10.28
CA THR A 162 -11.51 -2.06 -10.29
C THR A 162 -12.02 -2.38 -8.89
N LEU A 163 -11.28 -3.19 -8.12
CA LEU A 163 -11.64 -3.50 -6.73
C LEU A 163 -11.62 -2.24 -5.88
N GLY A 164 -10.57 -1.42 -5.98
CA GLY A 164 -10.48 -0.16 -5.23
C GLY A 164 -11.58 0.84 -5.58
N SER A 165 -11.94 0.96 -6.84
CA SER A 165 -13.07 1.79 -7.29
C SER A 165 -14.39 1.35 -6.64
N ARG A 166 -14.61 0.04 -6.48
CA ARG A 166 -15.78 -0.50 -5.78
C ARG A 166 -15.72 -0.24 -4.28
N VAL A 167 -14.56 -0.40 -3.65
CA VAL A 167 -14.35 -0.07 -2.23
C VAL A 167 -14.65 1.40 -1.96
N MET A 168 -14.29 2.29 -2.88
CA MET A 168 -14.55 3.73 -2.80
C MET A 168 -15.82 4.15 -3.54
N GLY A 169 -16.78 3.23 -3.73
CA GLY A 169 -18.00 3.47 -4.52
C GLY A 169 -18.91 4.58 -4.00
N ASN A 170 -18.79 4.93 -2.72
CA ASN A 170 -19.49 6.07 -2.11
C ASN A 170 -18.82 7.42 -2.41
N GLN A 171 -17.61 7.42 -2.98
CA GLN A 171 -16.82 8.62 -3.20
C GLN A 171 -16.96 9.12 -4.65
N LYS A 172 -16.80 10.43 -4.83
CA LYS A 172 -16.66 11.00 -6.16
C LYS A 172 -15.35 10.52 -6.79
N GLN A 173 -15.45 9.85 -7.92
CA GLN A 173 -14.30 9.25 -8.61
C GLN A 173 -14.09 9.90 -9.98
N PRO A 174 -12.87 9.87 -10.55
CA PRO A 174 -12.66 10.24 -11.93
C PRO A 174 -13.41 9.27 -12.86
N SER A 175 -13.86 9.75 -14.03
CA SER A 175 -14.51 8.89 -15.03
C SER A 175 -13.53 7.94 -15.74
N GLU A 176 -12.24 8.28 -15.70
CA GLU A 176 -11.14 7.52 -16.27
C GLU A 176 -9.90 7.67 -15.40
N VAL A 177 -9.13 6.59 -15.27
CA VAL A 177 -7.74 6.66 -14.79
C VAL A 177 -6.80 6.19 -15.90
N LYS A 178 -5.75 6.95 -16.11
CA LYS A 178 -4.78 6.76 -17.19
C LYS A 178 -3.37 6.58 -16.60
N PHE A 179 -2.78 5.41 -16.83
CA PHE A 179 -1.42 5.09 -16.40
C PHE A 179 -0.43 5.36 -17.53
N VAL A 180 0.45 6.31 -17.34
CA VAL A 180 1.54 6.65 -18.26
C VAL A 180 2.81 5.97 -17.75
N GLN A 181 3.18 4.86 -18.36
CA GLN A 181 4.35 4.07 -17.99
C GLN A 181 5.55 4.45 -18.85
N TYR A 182 6.67 4.80 -18.23
CA TYR A 182 7.85 5.27 -18.95
C TYR A 182 9.15 4.91 -18.22
N ASN A 183 10.21 4.64 -18.98
CA ASN A 183 11.56 4.48 -18.47
C ASN A 183 12.36 5.78 -18.67
N LYS A 184 13.63 5.75 -18.29
CA LYS A 184 14.52 6.91 -18.38
C LYS A 184 14.68 7.45 -19.81
N THR A 185 14.63 6.59 -20.83
CA THR A 185 14.72 7.00 -22.24
C THR A 185 13.47 7.76 -22.69
N ASP A 186 12.31 7.43 -22.11
CA ASP A 186 11.01 7.95 -22.52
C ASP A 186 10.51 9.12 -21.65
N VAL A 187 11.33 9.71 -20.77
CA VAL A 187 10.95 10.82 -19.88
C VAL A 187 10.33 11.99 -20.67
N ASN A 188 10.94 12.41 -21.77
CA ASN A 188 10.41 13.53 -22.58
C ASN A 188 9.07 13.19 -23.24
N TRP A 189 8.91 11.94 -23.68
CA TRP A 189 7.63 11.44 -24.18
C TRP A 189 6.57 11.50 -23.08
N ALA A 190 6.87 11.00 -21.87
CA ALA A 190 5.93 11.00 -20.74
C ALA A 190 5.51 12.42 -20.33
N ARG A 191 6.44 13.40 -20.35
CA ARG A 191 6.13 14.81 -20.13
C ARG A 191 5.15 15.36 -21.19
N THR A 192 5.38 15.03 -22.44
CA THR A 192 4.52 15.46 -23.55
C THR A 192 3.13 14.83 -23.45
N GLU A 193 3.05 13.54 -23.13
CA GLU A 193 1.77 12.85 -22.92
C GLU A 193 1.01 13.43 -21.73
N ALA A 194 1.68 13.61 -20.58
CA ALA A 194 1.06 14.18 -19.39
C ALA A 194 0.49 15.59 -19.64
N ALA A 195 1.22 16.44 -20.36
CA ALA A 195 0.81 17.79 -20.67
C ALA A 195 -0.50 17.90 -21.46
N LYS A 196 -0.94 16.84 -22.15
CA LYS A 196 -2.22 16.80 -22.87
C LYS A 196 -3.44 16.75 -21.94
N TYR A 197 -3.26 16.30 -20.69
CA TYR A 197 -4.35 16.03 -19.75
C TYR A 197 -4.36 16.95 -18.54
N VAL A 198 -3.30 17.74 -18.34
CA VAL A 198 -3.15 18.58 -17.16
C VAL A 198 -3.03 20.04 -17.56
N SER A 199 -3.79 20.91 -16.88
CA SER A 199 -3.58 22.34 -16.97
C SER A 199 -2.21 22.70 -16.38
N PRO A 200 -1.48 23.67 -16.94
CA PRO A 200 -0.24 24.14 -16.36
C PRO A 200 -0.49 24.59 -14.91
N PHE A 201 0.23 23.99 -13.98
CA PHE A 201 0.07 24.24 -12.56
C PHE A 201 0.62 25.63 -12.20
N ARG A 202 -0.12 26.43 -11.43
CA ARG A 202 0.27 27.80 -11.09
C ARG A 202 1.40 27.95 -10.06
N LEU A 203 1.90 26.84 -9.48
CA LEU A 203 2.88 26.84 -8.38
C LEU A 203 4.30 26.38 -8.77
N GLY A 204 4.70 26.55 -10.02
CA GLY A 204 6.11 26.49 -10.39
C GLY A 204 6.63 25.16 -10.93
N ILE A 205 6.10 24.00 -10.52
CA ILE A 205 6.46 22.71 -11.11
C ILE A 205 5.22 22.15 -11.78
N SER A 206 5.26 21.95 -13.09
CA SER A 206 4.15 21.32 -13.79
C SER A 206 4.11 19.83 -13.40
N PHE A 207 2.91 19.27 -13.32
CA PHE A 207 2.78 17.81 -13.08
C PHE A 207 3.59 17.00 -14.11
N ALA A 208 3.63 17.45 -15.37
CA ALA A 208 4.42 16.82 -16.41
C ALA A 208 5.92 16.76 -16.09
N ASP A 209 6.46 17.75 -15.38
CA ASP A 209 7.89 17.80 -15.00
C ASP A 209 8.23 16.75 -13.94
N GLN A 210 7.25 16.29 -13.17
CA GLN A 210 7.45 15.19 -12.21
C GLN A 210 7.88 13.88 -12.88
N ALA A 211 7.63 13.72 -14.18
CA ALA A 211 8.19 12.59 -14.94
C ALA A 211 9.73 12.57 -14.87
N SER A 212 10.38 13.72 -14.90
CA SER A 212 11.84 13.82 -14.76
C SER A 212 12.29 13.48 -13.33
N GLU A 213 11.55 13.90 -12.32
CA GLU A 213 11.88 13.63 -10.92
C GLU A 213 11.83 12.14 -10.58
N LYS A 214 10.86 11.40 -11.12
CA LYS A 214 10.75 9.94 -10.92
C LYS A 214 11.87 9.15 -11.61
N CYS A 215 12.63 9.78 -12.50
CA CYS A 215 13.78 9.21 -13.20
C CYS A 215 15.09 9.98 -12.93
N ALA A 216 15.16 10.77 -11.86
CA ALA A 216 16.36 11.56 -11.52
C ALA A 216 17.54 10.71 -11.04
N GLY A 217 17.29 9.52 -10.48
CA GLY A 217 18.30 8.57 -10.03
C GLY A 217 18.97 7.80 -11.17
N ALA A 218 19.66 6.72 -10.81
CA ALA A 218 20.27 5.80 -11.78
C ALA A 218 19.23 5.18 -12.70
N ASP A 219 18.02 4.96 -12.19
CA ASP A 219 16.87 4.39 -12.91
C ASP A 219 15.57 5.09 -12.47
N CYS A 220 14.48 4.81 -13.20
CA CYS A 220 13.15 5.28 -12.82
C CYS A 220 12.58 4.42 -11.68
N ASP A 221 11.92 5.05 -10.73
CA ASP A 221 11.19 4.36 -9.65
C ASP A 221 10.03 5.21 -9.14
N GLY A 222 8.98 4.52 -8.70
CA GLY A 222 7.80 5.12 -8.09
C GLY A 222 6.77 5.63 -9.10
N ALA A 223 5.73 6.22 -8.53
CA ALA A 223 4.63 6.79 -9.29
C ALA A 223 4.19 8.13 -8.68
N VAL A 224 3.37 8.86 -9.39
CA VAL A 224 2.75 10.09 -8.90
C VAL A 224 1.45 10.37 -9.64
N THR A 225 0.45 10.85 -8.89
CA THR A 225 -0.90 11.08 -9.41
C THR A 225 -1.23 12.56 -9.49
N ASN A 226 -1.86 12.97 -10.60
CA ASN A 226 -2.44 14.30 -10.70
C ASN A 226 -3.75 14.38 -9.92
N LEU A 227 -3.81 15.31 -8.96
CA LEU A 227 -4.93 15.46 -8.03
C LEU A 227 -5.98 16.50 -8.47
N THR A 228 -5.89 17.08 -9.66
CA THR A 228 -6.69 18.25 -10.02
C THR A 228 -7.54 18.09 -11.28
N THR A 229 -7.55 16.94 -11.92
CA THR A 229 -8.25 16.70 -13.19
C THR A 229 -9.38 15.68 -13.11
N ASP A 230 -10.32 15.70 -14.07
CA ASP A 230 -11.39 14.69 -14.22
C ASP A 230 -10.88 13.32 -14.64
N VAL A 231 -9.69 13.29 -15.23
CA VAL A 231 -8.94 12.08 -15.56
C VAL A 231 -7.89 11.88 -14.48
N GLY A 232 -7.98 10.78 -13.76
CA GLY A 232 -6.92 10.37 -12.85
C GLY A 232 -5.68 10.04 -13.67
N LEU A 233 -4.72 10.94 -13.74
CA LEU A 233 -3.48 10.73 -14.48
C LEU A 233 -2.38 10.30 -13.55
N VAL A 234 -1.82 9.11 -13.81
CA VAL A 234 -0.74 8.51 -13.02
C VAL A 234 0.50 8.38 -13.88
N LEU A 235 1.58 9.02 -13.47
CA LEU A 235 2.91 8.83 -14.05
C LEU A 235 3.61 7.70 -13.32
N VAL A 236 4.08 6.68 -14.04
CA VAL A 236 4.73 5.50 -13.46
C VAL A 236 6.12 5.31 -14.06
N GLY A 237 7.14 5.53 -13.25
CA GLY A 237 8.52 5.25 -13.60
C GLY A 237 8.78 3.74 -13.60
N VAL A 238 9.30 3.22 -14.71
CA VAL A 238 9.58 1.78 -14.88
C VAL A 238 11.09 1.60 -15.03
N SER A 239 11.67 0.85 -14.11
CA SER A 239 13.10 0.49 -14.18
C SER A 239 13.42 -0.41 -15.37
N ASN A 240 14.64 -0.32 -15.89
CA ASN A 240 15.11 -1.17 -16.98
C ASN A 240 16.48 -1.78 -16.62
N PRO A 241 16.58 -3.08 -16.33
CA PRO A 241 15.49 -4.09 -16.38
C PRO A 241 14.44 -3.89 -15.29
N VAL A 242 13.22 -4.36 -15.56
CA VAL A 242 12.11 -4.25 -14.61
C VAL A 242 12.48 -4.92 -13.28
N ASN A 243 12.50 -4.13 -12.21
CA ASN A 243 12.77 -4.65 -10.88
C ASN A 243 11.52 -5.37 -10.33
N ARG A 244 11.63 -6.68 -10.11
CA ARG A 244 10.54 -7.54 -9.62
C ARG A 244 10.68 -7.94 -8.15
N LEU A 245 11.48 -7.25 -7.37
CA LEU A 245 11.76 -7.64 -5.99
C LEU A 245 10.59 -7.37 -5.02
N ASN A 246 9.69 -6.47 -5.36
CA ASN A 246 8.53 -6.14 -4.54
C ASN A 246 7.23 -6.70 -5.14
N ILE A 247 6.82 -7.90 -4.71
CA ILE A 247 5.64 -8.60 -5.23
C ILE A 247 4.34 -7.79 -5.06
N GLN A 248 4.19 -7.04 -3.97
CA GLN A 248 2.97 -6.25 -3.73
C GLN A 248 2.78 -5.16 -4.78
N ARG A 249 3.87 -4.51 -5.18
CA ARG A 249 3.85 -3.56 -6.31
C ARG A 249 3.42 -4.25 -7.61
N PHE A 250 3.78 -5.50 -7.81
CA PHE A 250 3.47 -6.26 -9.03
C PHE A 250 2.05 -6.78 -9.10
N LEU A 251 1.34 -6.88 -8.00
CA LEU A 251 -0.06 -7.30 -7.99
C LEU A 251 -1.04 -6.13 -8.24
N GLY A 252 -0.54 -4.95 -8.57
CA GLY A 252 -1.35 -3.75 -8.81
C GLY A 252 -1.68 -2.95 -7.54
N GLN A 253 -1.17 -3.33 -6.37
CA GLN A 253 -1.42 -2.59 -5.13
C GLN A 253 -0.93 -1.14 -5.21
N ASN A 254 0.26 -0.90 -5.80
CA ASN A 254 0.78 0.44 -5.96
C ASN A 254 -0.08 1.29 -6.93
N ASP A 255 -0.65 0.65 -7.96
CA ASP A 255 -1.53 1.34 -8.91
C ASP A 255 -2.86 1.72 -8.25
N LEU A 256 -3.36 0.87 -7.34
CA LEU A 256 -4.52 1.20 -6.51
C LEU A 256 -4.20 2.31 -5.50
N HIS A 257 -3.01 2.32 -4.91
CA HIS A 257 -2.55 3.42 -4.06
C HIS A 257 -2.61 4.75 -4.83
N GLU A 258 -2.02 4.79 -6.01
CA GLU A 258 -2.04 5.98 -6.87
C GLU A 258 -3.46 6.36 -7.31
N TYR A 259 -4.29 5.38 -7.63
CA TYR A 259 -5.70 5.65 -7.94
C TYR A 259 -6.46 6.26 -6.76
N THR A 260 -6.13 5.86 -5.52
CA THR A 260 -6.73 6.46 -4.32
C THR A 260 -6.38 7.95 -4.21
N HIS A 261 -5.16 8.35 -4.59
CA HIS A 261 -4.82 9.77 -4.71
C HIS A 261 -5.69 10.51 -5.73
N ALA A 262 -6.01 9.89 -6.87
CA ALA A 262 -6.93 10.50 -7.83
C ALA A 262 -8.32 10.71 -7.22
N VAL A 263 -8.80 9.79 -6.39
CA VAL A 263 -10.08 9.95 -5.67
C VAL A 263 -9.98 11.04 -4.61
N GLN A 264 -8.88 11.11 -3.83
CA GLN A 264 -8.63 12.24 -2.93
C GLN A 264 -8.72 13.57 -3.68
N GLY A 265 -8.07 13.68 -4.85
CA GLY A 265 -8.10 14.88 -5.68
C GLY A 265 -9.50 15.28 -6.14
N MET A 266 -10.35 14.32 -6.48
CA MET A 266 -11.73 14.56 -6.92
C MET A 266 -12.61 15.19 -5.83
N ILE A 267 -12.33 14.93 -4.56
CA ILE A 267 -13.04 15.56 -3.43
C ILE A 267 -12.79 17.06 -3.39
N PHE A 268 -11.55 17.48 -3.65
CA PHE A 268 -11.16 18.89 -3.62
C PHE A 268 -11.46 19.65 -4.92
N LYS A 269 -11.78 18.93 -5.98
CA LYS A 269 -11.96 19.53 -7.30
C LYS A 269 -13.08 20.55 -7.32
N GLY A 270 -12.73 21.79 -7.71
CA GLY A 270 -13.66 22.93 -7.79
C GLY A 270 -14.01 23.58 -6.45
N LYS A 271 -13.51 23.05 -5.33
CA LYS A 271 -13.80 23.58 -3.99
C LYS A 271 -12.68 24.46 -3.44
N THR A 272 -11.44 24.25 -3.82
CA THR A 272 -10.29 24.98 -3.28
C THR A 272 -9.29 25.35 -4.38
N GLN A 273 -8.56 26.46 -4.16
CA GLN A 273 -7.42 26.89 -4.98
C GLN A 273 -6.10 26.25 -4.53
N SER A 274 -6.06 25.70 -3.32
CA SER A 274 -4.87 25.04 -2.80
C SER A 274 -4.82 23.58 -3.27
N PRO A 275 -3.62 23.05 -3.59
CA PRO A 275 -3.47 21.64 -3.87
C PRO A 275 -3.87 20.80 -2.66
N PRO A 276 -4.56 19.66 -2.84
CA PRO A 276 -4.99 18.79 -1.76
C PRO A 276 -3.89 18.46 -0.73
N PRO A 277 -2.64 18.13 -1.12
CA PRO A 277 -1.59 17.80 -0.15
C PRO A 277 -1.24 18.91 0.85
N VAL A 278 -1.51 20.18 0.51
CA VAL A 278 -1.28 21.32 1.42
C VAL A 278 -2.33 21.36 2.53
N LEU A 279 -3.50 20.79 2.27
CA LEU A 279 -4.65 20.81 3.18
C LEU A 279 -4.74 19.55 4.06
N MET A 280 -4.04 18.48 3.69
CA MET A 280 -4.05 17.21 4.41
C MET A 280 -2.79 17.04 5.26
N PRO A 281 -2.87 16.38 6.43
CA PRO A 281 -1.69 15.89 7.10
C PRO A 281 -0.86 14.96 6.20
N CYS A 282 0.46 15.03 6.27
CA CYS A 282 1.35 14.19 5.47
C CYS A 282 1.11 12.69 5.70
N TRP A 283 1.00 12.28 6.95
CA TRP A 283 0.71 10.89 7.33
C TRP A 283 -0.66 10.43 6.84
N TYR A 284 -1.59 11.36 6.65
CA TYR A 284 -2.93 11.06 6.13
C TYR A 284 -2.89 10.90 4.60
N SER A 285 -2.24 11.84 3.91
CA SER A 285 -2.14 11.85 2.45
C SER A 285 -1.64 10.51 1.91
N GLU A 286 -0.60 9.95 2.53
CA GLU A 286 0.01 8.68 2.11
C GLU A 286 -0.57 7.46 2.83
N GLY A 287 -0.98 7.62 4.08
CA GLY A 287 -1.55 6.53 4.87
C GLY A 287 -2.90 6.04 4.37
N GLN A 288 -3.78 6.94 3.90
CA GLN A 288 -5.10 6.57 3.40
C GLN A 288 -5.02 5.68 2.14
N PRO A 289 -4.22 6.01 1.10
CA PRO A 289 -4.03 5.10 -0.02
C PRO A 289 -3.52 3.71 0.37
N GLN A 290 -2.65 3.61 1.37
CA GLN A 290 -2.20 2.31 1.89
C GLN A 290 -3.34 1.56 2.60
N ALA A 291 -4.12 2.25 3.44
CA ALA A 291 -5.26 1.67 4.15
C ALA A 291 -6.41 1.24 3.22
N VAL A 292 -6.49 1.80 2.01
CA VAL A 292 -7.38 1.32 0.96
C VAL A 292 -6.75 0.15 0.21
N SER A 293 -5.52 0.30 -0.29
CA SER A 293 -4.93 -0.63 -1.25
C SER A 293 -4.55 -1.98 -0.63
N ILE A 294 -3.96 -1.99 0.56
CA ILE A 294 -3.46 -3.22 1.19
C ILE A 294 -4.60 -4.20 1.51
N PRO A 295 -5.64 -3.83 2.27
CA PRO A 295 -6.73 -4.76 2.57
C PRO A 295 -7.56 -5.11 1.34
N THR A 296 -7.69 -4.22 0.33
CA THR A 296 -8.41 -4.51 -0.91
C THR A 296 -7.74 -5.60 -1.73
N MET A 297 -6.40 -5.66 -1.72
CA MET A 297 -5.63 -6.63 -2.50
C MET A 297 -5.33 -7.93 -1.75
N ALA A 298 -5.61 -8.00 -0.46
CA ALA A 298 -5.46 -9.21 0.32
C ALA A 298 -6.51 -10.26 -0.06
N LYS A 299 -6.16 -11.52 0.00
CA LYS A 299 -7.03 -12.65 -0.39
C LYS A 299 -7.96 -13.10 0.72
N SER A 300 -7.57 -12.88 1.95
CA SER A 300 -8.34 -13.17 3.17
C SER A 300 -7.91 -12.22 4.28
N VAL A 301 -8.63 -12.23 5.39
CA VAL A 301 -8.25 -11.43 6.57
C VAL A 301 -6.90 -11.86 7.15
N GLU A 302 -6.56 -13.14 7.10
CA GLU A 302 -5.26 -13.66 7.53
C GLU A 302 -4.13 -13.16 6.64
N ASP A 303 -4.33 -13.18 5.32
CA ASP A 303 -3.38 -12.61 4.35
C ASP A 303 -3.18 -11.10 4.61
N TYR A 304 -4.27 -10.38 4.89
CA TYR A 304 -4.20 -8.97 5.27
C TYR A 304 -3.40 -8.75 6.56
N VAL A 305 -3.66 -9.53 7.59
CA VAL A 305 -2.91 -9.47 8.86
C VAL A 305 -1.42 -9.73 8.64
N ASP A 306 -1.07 -10.71 7.81
CA ASP A 306 0.32 -11.03 7.50
C ASP A 306 1.03 -9.94 6.69
N ILE A 307 0.36 -9.37 5.68
CA ILE A 307 0.89 -8.22 4.91
C ILE A 307 1.11 -7.01 5.84
N ARG A 308 0.12 -6.69 6.66
CA ARG A 308 0.17 -5.61 7.65
C ARG A 308 1.34 -5.79 8.64
N LYS A 309 1.53 -7.00 9.13
CA LYS A 309 2.66 -7.37 9.98
C LYS A 309 4.00 -7.11 9.28
N GLY A 310 4.12 -7.41 7.99
CA GLY A 310 5.30 -7.09 7.19
C GLY A 310 5.63 -5.59 7.23
N TRP A 311 4.67 -4.72 7.01
CA TRP A 311 4.83 -3.26 7.10
C TRP A 311 5.29 -2.78 8.47
N ILE A 312 4.72 -3.35 9.55
CA ILE A 312 5.11 -3.01 10.93
C ILE A 312 6.56 -3.45 11.21
N ILE A 313 6.92 -4.67 10.81
CA ILE A 313 8.28 -5.21 11.01
C ILE A 313 9.33 -4.39 10.24
N GLU A 314 9.05 -4.02 9.01
CA GLU A 314 9.97 -3.22 8.18
C GLU A 314 10.17 -1.80 8.74
N SER A 315 9.12 -1.20 9.31
CA SER A 315 9.16 0.16 9.85
C SER A 315 9.58 0.27 11.32
N ARG A 316 9.68 -0.85 12.06
CA ARG A 316 9.90 -0.82 13.52
C ARG A 316 11.21 -0.19 14.01
N TYR A 317 12.13 0.07 13.11
CA TYR A 317 13.42 0.73 13.42
C TYR A 317 13.51 2.16 12.92
N LEU A 318 12.47 2.70 12.31
CA LEU A 318 12.50 4.02 11.69
C LEU A 318 12.29 5.16 12.70
N LEU A 319 11.64 4.89 13.84
CA LEU A 319 11.57 5.81 14.95
C LEU A 319 12.50 5.36 16.08
N LYS A 320 12.94 6.30 16.89
CA LYS A 320 13.76 6.07 18.09
C LYS A 320 13.11 5.02 19.00
N ASP A 321 11.83 5.17 19.22
CA ASP A 321 10.96 4.26 19.95
C ASP A 321 9.53 4.38 19.42
N TYR A 322 8.64 3.55 19.94
CA TYR A 322 7.22 3.58 19.59
C TYR A 322 6.36 3.82 20.84
N GLU A 323 6.86 4.65 21.76
CA GLU A 323 6.06 5.12 22.88
C GLU A 323 4.94 6.05 22.39
N PRO A 324 3.80 6.12 23.10
CA PRO A 324 2.66 6.92 22.67
C PRO A 324 3.01 8.38 22.38
N GLU A 325 3.91 8.96 23.18
CA GLU A 325 4.37 10.34 23.04
C GLU A 325 5.18 10.55 21.75
N THR A 326 6.06 9.60 21.39
CA THR A 326 6.84 9.66 20.16
C THR A 326 5.94 9.56 18.92
N ILE A 327 4.90 8.72 18.98
CA ILE A 327 3.91 8.61 17.92
C ILE A 327 3.11 9.90 17.78
N ARG A 328 2.67 10.49 18.91
CA ARG A 328 1.94 11.78 18.88
C ARG A 328 2.81 12.92 18.35
N ASP A 329 4.08 12.97 18.72
CA ASP A 329 5.03 13.94 18.19
C ASP A 329 5.17 13.81 16.67
N PHE A 330 5.32 12.58 16.16
CA PHE A 330 5.32 12.32 14.72
C PHE A 330 4.04 12.83 14.04
N LEU A 331 2.87 12.52 14.57
CA LEU A 331 1.60 12.96 14.00
C LEU A 331 1.50 14.48 13.98
N SER A 332 1.89 15.15 15.07
CA SER A 332 1.81 16.61 15.20
C SER A 332 2.77 17.35 14.27
N LYS A 333 3.99 16.83 14.06
CA LYS A 333 5.00 17.41 13.17
C LYS A 333 4.62 17.25 11.69
N ASN A 334 3.80 16.27 11.36
CA ASN A 334 3.40 15.95 10.00
C ASN A 334 1.93 16.34 9.70
N MET A 335 1.41 17.38 10.37
CA MET A 335 0.05 17.89 10.15
C MET A 335 -0.09 18.70 8.85
N LYS A 336 0.99 19.09 8.21
CA LYS A 336 0.98 19.86 6.93
C LYS A 336 2.33 19.81 6.23
N LEU A 337 2.32 20.14 4.93
CA LEU A 337 3.55 20.28 4.15
C LEU A 337 4.40 21.49 4.60
N PRO A 338 5.74 21.39 4.47
CA PRO A 338 6.47 20.20 4.04
C PRO A 338 6.44 19.12 5.12
N CYS A 339 6.39 17.86 4.71
CA CYS A 339 6.55 16.76 5.65
C CYS A 339 7.94 16.80 6.29
N ASP A 340 8.05 16.37 7.54
CA ASP A 340 9.36 16.21 8.17
C ASP A 340 10.22 15.27 7.32
N SER A 341 11.33 15.78 6.79
CA SER A 341 12.23 15.04 5.89
C SER A 341 12.78 13.75 6.51
N ASN A 342 12.93 13.72 7.84
CA ASN A 342 13.36 12.53 8.58
C ASN A 342 12.22 11.49 8.69
N SER A 343 10.99 11.88 8.36
CA SER A 343 9.79 11.06 8.50
C SER A 343 9.21 10.60 7.17
N SER A 344 9.85 10.88 6.03
CA SER A 344 9.27 10.64 4.70
C SER A 344 8.80 9.18 4.50
N VAL A 345 9.57 8.20 4.96
CA VAL A 345 9.19 6.78 4.91
C VAL A 345 8.09 6.45 5.92
N MET A 346 8.12 7.12 7.08
CA MET A 346 7.14 6.87 8.14
C MET A 346 5.74 7.34 7.79
N VAL A 347 5.58 8.35 6.92
CA VAL A 347 4.23 8.79 6.50
C VAL A 347 3.47 7.68 5.78
N PHE A 348 4.18 6.81 5.06
CA PHE A 348 3.58 5.61 4.44
C PHE A 348 3.28 4.52 5.48
N SER A 349 4.24 4.18 6.34
CA SER A 349 4.14 3.02 7.23
C SER A 349 3.30 3.31 8.48
N LEU A 350 3.68 4.33 9.25
CA LEU A 350 2.95 4.71 10.46
C LEU A 350 1.62 5.38 10.11
N GLY A 351 1.60 6.21 9.04
CA GLY A 351 0.38 6.79 8.51
C GLY A 351 -0.65 5.71 8.16
N TYR A 352 -0.22 4.63 7.50
CA TYR A 352 -1.06 3.47 7.22
C TYR A 352 -1.68 2.86 8.49
N ILE A 353 -0.88 2.57 9.51
CA ILE A 353 -1.38 1.96 10.75
C ILE A 353 -2.33 2.89 11.51
N VAL A 354 -2.10 4.20 11.46
CA VAL A 354 -3.01 5.22 12.00
C VAL A 354 -4.32 5.25 11.22
N MET A 355 -4.27 5.19 9.89
CA MET A 355 -5.46 5.15 9.04
C MET A 355 -6.27 3.87 9.24
N ASP A 356 -5.59 2.72 9.48
CA ASP A 356 -6.27 1.49 9.86
C ASP A 356 -7.07 1.65 11.16
N ALA A 357 -6.50 2.33 12.17
CA ALA A 357 -7.21 2.59 13.42
C ALA A 357 -8.45 3.47 13.20
N LEU A 358 -8.35 4.50 12.34
CA LEU A 358 -9.49 5.35 11.98
C LEU A 358 -10.55 4.58 11.20
N ALA A 359 -10.14 3.75 10.23
CA ALA A 359 -11.04 2.93 9.44
C ALA A 359 -11.70 1.82 10.27
N ALA A 360 -11.03 1.29 11.28
CA ALA A 360 -11.61 0.30 12.18
C ALA A 360 -12.78 0.86 13.01
N ILE A 361 -12.71 2.15 13.40
CA ILE A 361 -13.76 2.83 14.15
C ILE A 361 -14.91 3.30 13.24
N GLY A 362 -14.61 3.84 12.10
CA GLY A 362 -15.59 4.55 11.26
C GLY A 362 -15.89 3.91 9.90
N GLY A 363 -15.15 2.89 9.52
CA GLY A 363 -15.10 2.42 8.14
C GLY A 363 -14.21 3.32 7.27
N ILE A 364 -13.86 2.81 6.10
CA ILE A 364 -12.99 3.54 5.16
C ILE A 364 -13.66 4.82 4.64
N ASP A 365 -14.98 4.83 4.50
CA ASP A 365 -15.73 5.99 4.01
C ASP A 365 -15.57 7.22 4.91
N LYS A 366 -15.61 7.07 6.24
CA LYS A 366 -15.39 8.19 7.16
C LYS A 366 -14.03 8.84 7.00
N THR A 367 -13.03 8.09 6.56
CA THR A 367 -11.73 8.70 6.24
C THR A 367 -11.84 9.64 5.04
N PHE A 368 -12.69 9.37 4.06
CA PHE A 368 -12.96 10.29 2.95
C PHE A 368 -13.89 11.44 3.36
N ASP A 369 -14.85 11.21 4.25
CA ASP A 369 -15.73 12.26 4.76
C ASP A 369 -14.94 13.38 5.44
N LEU A 370 -13.84 13.03 6.13
CA LEU A 370 -12.92 14.01 6.70
C LEU A 370 -12.32 14.93 5.63
N LEU A 371 -11.99 14.39 4.44
CA LEU A 371 -11.49 15.19 3.32
C LEU A 371 -12.56 16.14 2.75
N ASN A 372 -13.85 15.76 2.82
CA ASN A 372 -14.93 16.65 2.39
C ASN A 372 -14.95 17.93 3.25
N GLY A 373 -14.81 17.82 4.56
CA GLY A 373 -14.72 18.98 5.46
C GLY A 373 -13.52 19.88 5.13
N LEU A 374 -12.34 19.27 4.88
CA LEU A 374 -11.15 20.04 4.45
C LEU A 374 -11.36 20.75 3.12
N ALA A 375 -12.02 20.10 2.16
CA ALA A 375 -12.33 20.68 0.87
C ALA A 375 -13.34 21.85 0.97
N ASP A 376 -14.21 21.81 1.98
CA ASP A 376 -15.17 22.87 2.29
C ASP A 376 -14.54 24.00 3.18
N GLY A 377 -13.23 23.91 3.43
CA GLY A 377 -12.47 24.97 4.14
C GLY A 377 -12.39 24.81 5.65
N MET A 378 -12.81 23.68 6.20
CA MET A 378 -12.64 23.39 7.62
C MET A 378 -11.15 23.15 7.96
N THR A 379 -10.80 23.41 9.23
CA THR A 379 -9.54 22.87 9.76
C THR A 379 -9.64 21.37 9.92
N PHE A 380 -8.49 20.68 9.97
CA PHE A 380 -8.45 19.24 10.21
C PHE A 380 -9.17 18.87 11.52
N GLU A 381 -8.93 19.63 12.60
CA GLU A 381 -9.53 19.41 13.91
C GLU A 381 -11.06 19.52 13.89
N ASN A 382 -11.60 20.52 13.18
CA ASN A 382 -13.04 20.73 13.08
C ASN A 382 -13.70 19.63 12.24
N SER A 383 -13.12 19.29 11.07
CA SER A 383 -13.62 18.21 10.24
C SER A 383 -13.53 16.87 10.95
N PHE A 384 -12.45 16.62 11.70
CA PHE A 384 -12.30 15.40 12.49
C PHE A 384 -13.39 15.27 13.55
N LYS A 385 -13.64 16.36 14.30
CA LYS A 385 -14.68 16.39 15.33
C LYS A 385 -16.07 16.15 14.75
N GLU A 386 -16.36 16.72 13.57
CA GLU A 386 -17.64 16.51 12.89
C GLU A 386 -17.83 15.05 12.48
N VAL A 387 -16.82 14.44 11.87
CA VAL A 387 -16.88 13.07 11.33
C VAL A 387 -16.86 12.00 12.43
N TYR A 388 -15.99 12.14 13.42
CA TYR A 388 -15.75 11.13 14.45
C TYR A 388 -16.41 11.42 15.80
N GLY A 389 -16.98 12.61 16.00
CA GLY A 389 -17.68 12.99 17.23
C GLY A 389 -16.78 13.26 18.44
N THR A 390 -15.45 13.26 18.26
CA THR A 390 -14.47 13.52 19.32
C THR A 390 -13.36 14.45 18.82
N SER A 391 -12.60 15.05 19.74
CA SER A 391 -11.48 15.91 19.36
C SER A 391 -10.32 15.10 18.75
N TRP A 392 -9.56 15.70 17.83
CA TRP A 392 -8.33 15.07 17.33
C TRP A 392 -7.31 14.85 18.47
N ALA A 393 -7.27 15.73 19.45
CA ALA A 393 -6.37 15.60 20.60
C ALA A 393 -6.64 14.30 21.38
N ASP A 394 -7.91 14.01 21.68
CA ASP A 394 -8.31 12.79 22.40
C ASP A 394 -8.13 11.54 21.54
N ALA A 395 -8.58 11.60 20.29
CA ALA A 395 -8.44 10.49 19.34
C ALA A 395 -6.97 10.14 19.08
N SER A 396 -6.11 11.15 18.84
CA SER A 396 -4.68 10.92 18.60
C SER A 396 -3.97 10.31 19.82
N ALA A 397 -4.40 10.64 21.02
CA ALA A 397 -3.90 10.01 22.24
C ALA A 397 -4.29 8.52 22.31
N ALA A 398 -5.55 8.18 22.02
CA ALA A 398 -6.02 6.79 21.99
C ALA A 398 -5.33 5.98 20.87
N ILE A 399 -5.27 6.54 19.66
CA ILE A 399 -4.59 5.95 18.51
C ILE A 399 -3.11 5.68 18.84
N SER A 400 -2.41 6.66 19.43
CA SER A 400 -0.98 6.50 19.74
C SER A 400 -0.73 5.38 20.76
N ARG A 401 -1.61 5.18 21.75
CA ARG A 401 -1.52 4.04 22.68
C ARG A 401 -1.75 2.71 21.96
N ALA A 402 -2.78 2.63 21.12
CA ALA A 402 -3.05 1.41 20.34
C ALA A 402 -1.91 1.07 19.38
N VAL A 403 -1.39 2.05 18.64
CA VAL A 403 -0.26 1.90 17.71
C VAL A 403 1.01 1.50 18.46
N SER A 404 1.28 2.09 19.62
CA SER A 404 2.39 1.68 20.51
C SER A 404 2.29 0.19 20.87
N ARG A 405 1.09 -0.30 21.25
CA ARG A 405 0.85 -1.71 21.53
C ARG A 405 1.14 -2.60 20.32
N ILE A 406 0.70 -2.18 19.12
CA ILE A 406 0.93 -2.90 17.87
C ILE A 406 2.43 -3.04 17.60
N TYR A 407 3.21 -1.96 17.65
CA TYR A 407 4.64 -2.02 17.37
C TYR A 407 5.43 -2.79 18.45
N LYS A 408 5.05 -2.70 19.72
CA LYS A 408 5.67 -3.44 20.82
C LYS A 408 5.49 -4.95 20.69
N GLU A 409 4.38 -5.42 20.11
CA GLU A 409 4.15 -6.84 19.87
C GLU A 409 5.14 -7.46 18.86
N TYR A 410 5.66 -6.66 17.93
CA TYR A 410 6.58 -7.12 16.86
C TYR A 410 8.02 -6.63 17.01
N ARG A 411 8.37 -6.03 18.13
CA ARG A 411 9.72 -5.47 18.36
C ARG A 411 10.74 -6.55 18.80
N ASN A 412 10.29 -7.68 19.34
CA ASN A 412 11.13 -8.78 19.86
C ASN A 412 11.43 -9.83 18.81
#